data_5ba268968583c97fead9263878863f60
#
_entry.id   5ba268968583c97fead9263878863f60
#
_cell.length_a   1.000
_cell.length_b   1.000
_cell.length_c   1.000
_cell.angle_alpha   90.00
_cell.angle_beta   90.00
_cell.angle_gamma   90.00
#
_symmetry.space_group_name_H-M   'P 1'
#
loop_
_entity.id
_entity.type
_entity.pdbx_description
1 polymer ?
#
loop_
_entity_poly.entity_id
_entity_poly.type
_entity_poly.pdbx_seq_one_letter_code
_entity_poly.pdbx_strand_id
1 'polypeptide(L)'
;DQLAADVTPSQQRLLEIGMALGTRPRVLLLDEVAAGLTEAEVDAMARRIRALRDDHGLTVVWIEHAVTTLLKYVERVLVLHQGRKIADGTPAEVVRNAEVVEAYLGDEMEAAG
;
A
#
# COMPACT_ATOMS: atom_id res chain seq x y z
N ASP A 1 -13.82 -16.89 -16.62
CA ASP A 1 -13.38 -17.99 -17.49
C ASP A 1 -11.97 -17.81 -18.06
N GLN A 2 -11.20 -16.95 -17.42
CA GLN A 2 -9.82 -16.71 -17.79
C GLN A 2 -8.90 -17.74 -17.12
N LEU A 3 -8.00 -18.34 -17.88
CA LEU A 3 -7.02 -19.27 -17.34
C LEU A 3 -6.04 -18.51 -16.44
N ALA A 4 -5.52 -19.17 -15.39
CA ALA A 4 -4.60 -18.56 -14.46
C ALA A 4 -3.33 -17.99 -15.16
N ALA A 5 -2.90 -18.63 -16.25
CA ALA A 5 -1.75 -18.17 -17.03
C ALA A 5 -2.00 -16.88 -17.82
N ASP A 6 -3.27 -16.51 -18.00
CA ASP A 6 -3.67 -15.35 -18.81
C ASP A 6 -3.97 -14.11 -17.95
N VAL A 7 -3.89 -14.22 -16.62
CA VAL A 7 -4.16 -13.08 -15.74
C VAL A 7 -2.99 -12.10 -15.72
N THR A 8 -3.31 -10.81 -15.65
CA THR A 8 -2.30 -9.76 -15.48
C THR A 8 -1.71 -9.78 -14.06
N PRO A 9 -0.54 -9.16 -13.82
CA PRO A 9 -0.02 -9.04 -12.45
C PRO A 9 -1.00 -8.40 -11.48
N SER A 10 -1.75 -7.38 -11.92
CA SER A 10 -2.77 -6.72 -11.11
C SER A 10 -3.90 -7.68 -10.75
N GLN A 11 -4.40 -8.45 -11.72
CA GLN A 11 -5.45 -9.45 -11.49
C GLN A 11 -4.96 -10.58 -10.57
N GLN A 12 -3.71 -10.99 -10.73
CA GLN A 12 -3.10 -12.02 -9.89
C GLN A 12 -3.05 -11.58 -8.42
N ARG A 13 -2.68 -10.33 -8.17
CA ARG A 13 -2.65 -9.79 -6.82
C ARG A 13 -4.04 -9.72 -6.19
N LEU A 14 -5.05 -9.32 -6.97
CA LEU A 14 -6.43 -9.31 -6.49
C LEU A 14 -6.93 -10.72 -6.18
N LEU A 15 -6.53 -11.71 -6.98
CA LEU A 15 -6.86 -13.10 -6.73
C LEU A 15 -6.24 -13.59 -5.41
N GLU A 16 -4.97 -13.26 -5.17
CA GLU A 16 -4.27 -13.62 -3.93
C GLU A 16 -4.94 -12.99 -2.71
N ILE A 17 -5.37 -11.73 -2.82
CA ILE A 17 -6.11 -11.04 -1.76
C ILE A 17 -7.45 -11.74 -1.51
N GLY A 18 -8.15 -12.10 -2.57
CA GLY A 18 -9.40 -12.83 -2.47
C GLY A 18 -9.24 -14.18 -1.77
N MET A 19 -8.16 -14.91 -2.08
CA MET A 19 -7.84 -16.17 -1.41
C MET A 19 -7.57 -15.97 0.08
N ALA A 20 -6.84 -14.93 0.44
CA ALA A 20 -6.58 -14.60 1.84
C ALA A 20 -7.89 -14.28 2.58
N LEU A 21 -8.80 -13.56 1.94
CA LEU A 21 -10.10 -13.21 2.50
C LEU A 21 -10.98 -14.43 2.73
N GLY A 22 -10.76 -15.51 1.98
CA GLY A 22 -11.47 -16.77 2.17
C GLY A 22 -11.27 -17.39 3.56
N THR A 23 -10.21 -17.01 4.26
CA THR A 23 -9.95 -17.46 5.63
C THR A 23 -10.69 -16.64 6.68
N ARG A 24 -11.45 -15.61 6.29
CA ARG A 24 -12.17 -14.67 7.16
C ARG A 24 -11.24 -14.00 8.19
N PRO A 25 -10.18 -13.32 7.74
CA PRO A 25 -9.22 -12.71 8.67
C PRO A 25 -9.78 -11.45 9.31
N ARG A 26 -9.20 -11.05 10.44
CA ARG A 26 -9.41 -9.72 11.04
C ARG A 26 -8.37 -8.74 10.58
N VAL A 27 -7.20 -9.23 10.22
CA VAL A 27 -6.07 -8.42 9.74
C VAL A 27 -5.61 -8.98 8.41
N LEU A 28 -5.46 -8.09 7.43
CA LEU A 28 -4.93 -8.42 6.12
C LEU A 28 -3.56 -7.75 5.98
N LEU A 29 -2.54 -8.55 5.74
CA LEU A 29 -1.17 -8.06 5.54
C LEU A 29 -0.84 -8.06 4.05
N LEU A 30 -0.47 -6.89 3.52
CA LEU A 30 -0.10 -6.71 2.12
C LEU A 30 1.35 -6.28 2.05
N ASP A 31 2.21 -7.10 1.45
CA ASP A 31 3.64 -6.84 1.35
C ASP A 31 4.03 -6.58 -0.10
N GLU A 32 4.33 -5.32 -0.40
CA GLU A 32 4.80 -4.88 -1.72
C GLU A 32 3.88 -5.28 -2.87
N VAL A 33 2.56 -5.21 -2.66
CA VAL A 33 1.58 -5.62 -3.68
C VAL A 33 1.50 -4.67 -4.87
N ALA A 34 2.03 -3.45 -4.73
CA ALA A 34 2.04 -2.47 -5.81
C ALA A 34 3.23 -2.62 -6.76
N ALA A 35 4.21 -3.47 -6.45
CA ALA A 35 5.40 -3.65 -7.27
C ALA A 35 5.03 -4.13 -8.68
N GLY A 36 5.54 -3.44 -9.70
CA GLY A 36 5.28 -3.79 -11.09
C GLY A 36 3.94 -3.33 -11.64
N LEU A 37 3.13 -2.64 -10.85
CA LEU A 37 1.84 -2.11 -11.28
C LEU A 37 1.98 -0.65 -11.74
N THR A 38 1.14 -0.26 -12.69
CA THR A 38 1.01 1.17 -13.08
C THR A 38 0.30 1.93 -11.97
N GLU A 39 0.41 3.25 -11.99
CA GLU A 39 -0.28 4.12 -11.03
C GLU A 39 -1.79 3.89 -11.06
N ALA A 40 -2.37 3.77 -12.26
CA ALA A 40 -3.80 3.51 -12.42
C ALA A 40 -4.20 2.16 -11.82
N GLU A 41 -3.36 1.14 -11.99
CA GLU A 41 -3.61 -0.19 -11.43
C GLU A 41 -3.52 -0.17 -9.90
N VAL A 42 -2.57 0.59 -9.34
CA VAL A 42 -2.44 0.75 -7.89
C VAL A 42 -3.68 1.47 -7.33
N ASP A 43 -4.14 2.54 -8.00
CA ASP A 43 -5.36 3.25 -7.60
C ASP A 43 -6.57 2.30 -7.56
N ALA A 44 -6.76 1.51 -8.61
CA ALA A 44 -7.88 0.57 -8.69
C ALA A 44 -7.80 -0.49 -7.59
N MET A 45 -6.63 -1.02 -7.34
CA MET A 45 -6.39 -2.01 -6.29
C MET A 45 -6.66 -1.42 -4.90
N ALA A 46 -6.16 -0.21 -4.65
CA ALA A 46 -6.34 0.46 -3.35
C ALA A 46 -7.82 0.72 -3.05
N ARG A 47 -8.59 1.13 -4.05
CA ARG A 47 -10.03 1.34 -3.89
C ARG A 47 -10.75 0.05 -3.54
N ARG A 48 -10.37 -1.06 -4.16
CA ARG A 48 -10.96 -2.38 -3.86
C ARG A 48 -10.59 -2.84 -2.46
N ILE A 49 -9.34 -2.62 -2.03
CA ILE A 49 -8.89 -2.96 -0.68
C ILE A 49 -9.67 -2.16 0.35
N ARG A 50 -9.88 -0.86 0.11
CA ARG A 50 -10.66 -0.01 1.02
C ARG A 50 -12.11 -0.48 1.11
N ALA A 51 -12.73 -0.83 -0.01
CA ALA A 51 -14.09 -1.35 -0.04
C ALA A 51 -14.20 -2.65 0.77
N LEU A 52 -13.24 -3.56 0.59
CA LEU A 52 -13.20 -4.81 1.35
C LEU A 52 -13.01 -4.58 2.84
N ARG A 53 -12.14 -3.63 3.20
CA ARG A 53 -11.94 -3.24 4.60
C ARG A 53 -13.25 -2.76 5.21
N ASP A 54 -13.94 -1.87 4.53
CA ASP A 54 -15.18 -1.27 5.04
C ASP A 54 -16.31 -2.31 5.11
N ASP A 55 -16.42 -3.17 4.11
CA ASP A 55 -17.48 -4.19 4.05
C ASP A 55 -17.29 -5.30 5.08
N HIS A 56 -16.05 -5.66 5.40
CA HIS A 56 -15.73 -6.79 6.28
C HIS A 56 -15.16 -6.38 7.64
N GLY A 57 -14.98 -5.09 7.89
CA GLY A 57 -14.41 -4.61 9.15
C GLY A 57 -12.96 -5.02 9.36
N LEU A 58 -12.19 -5.09 8.28
CA LEU A 58 -10.80 -5.52 8.32
C LEU A 58 -9.87 -4.40 8.78
N THR A 59 -8.79 -4.81 9.47
CA THR A 59 -7.62 -3.95 9.63
C THR A 59 -6.64 -4.36 8.53
N VAL A 60 -6.18 -3.39 7.75
CA VAL A 60 -5.22 -3.63 6.66
C VAL A 60 -3.88 -3.02 7.02
N VAL A 61 -2.83 -3.84 6.96
CA VAL A 61 -1.43 -3.38 7.09
C VAL A 61 -0.78 -3.55 5.73
N TRP A 62 -0.34 -2.45 5.15
CA TRP A 62 0.20 -2.42 3.80
C TRP A 62 1.64 -1.91 3.83
N ILE A 63 2.57 -2.71 3.34
CA ILE A 63 4.01 -2.40 3.31
C ILE A 63 4.40 -2.05 1.88
N GLU A 64 5.01 -0.88 1.69
CA GLU A 64 5.48 -0.42 0.38
C GLU A 64 6.75 0.41 0.49
N HIS A 65 7.48 0.47 -0.62
CA HIS A 65 8.62 1.37 -0.79
C HIS A 65 8.22 2.68 -1.48
N ALA A 66 7.22 2.64 -2.35
CA ALA A 66 6.70 3.82 -3.05
C ALA A 66 5.81 4.63 -2.10
N VAL A 67 6.44 5.45 -1.28
CA VAL A 67 5.80 6.13 -0.15
C VAL A 67 4.69 7.07 -0.61
N THR A 68 4.93 7.87 -1.65
CA THR A 68 3.94 8.85 -2.14
C THR A 68 2.65 8.20 -2.59
N THR A 69 2.73 7.03 -3.21
CA THR A 69 1.56 6.27 -3.64
C THR A 69 0.75 5.81 -2.43
N LEU A 70 1.43 5.22 -1.45
CA LEU A 70 0.80 4.68 -0.25
C LEU A 70 0.07 5.76 0.56
N LEU A 71 0.67 6.94 0.69
CA LEU A 71 0.13 8.04 1.48
C LEU A 71 -1.26 8.50 1.05
N LYS A 72 -1.65 8.24 -0.19
CA LYS A 72 -2.97 8.61 -0.71
C LYS A 72 -4.11 7.77 -0.15
N TYR A 73 -3.81 6.57 0.36
CA TYR A 73 -4.85 5.57 0.65
C TYR A 73 -4.94 5.13 2.10
N VAL A 74 -4.03 5.59 2.95
CA VAL A 74 -3.93 5.10 4.33
C VAL A 74 -4.28 6.19 5.34
N GLU A 75 -4.72 5.76 6.52
CA GLU A 75 -5.06 6.67 7.61
C GLU A 75 -3.87 6.90 8.56
N ARG A 76 -2.99 5.91 8.66
CA ARG A 76 -1.83 5.97 9.54
C ARG A 76 -0.61 5.38 8.87
N VAL A 77 0.54 6.00 9.08
CA VAL A 77 1.81 5.60 8.48
C VAL A 77 2.83 5.38 9.57
N LEU A 78 3.50 4.23 9.49
CA LEU A 78 4.67 3.93 10.30
C LEU A 78 5.86 3.86 9.35
N VAL A 79 6.89 4.65 9.60
CA VAL A 79 8.08 4.68 8.74
C VAL A 79 9.26 4.04 9.45
N LEU A 80 9.84 3.05 8.80
CA LEU A 80 11.05 2.37 9.26
C LEU A 80 12.22 2.70 8.35
N HIS A 81 13.37 2.94 8.93
CA HIS A 81 14.60 3.18 8.19
C HIS A 81 15.78 2.57 8.95
N GLN A 82 16.50 1.69 8.28
CA GLN A 82 17.64 0.97 8.86
C GLN A 82 17.30 0.32 10.21
N GLY A 83 16.15 -0.37 10.22
CA GLY A 83 15.70 -1.11 11.40
C GLY A 83 15.15 -0.26 12.54
N ARG A 84 14.98 1.04 12.33
CA ARG A 84 14.51 1.97 13.35
C ARG A 84 13.23 2.68 12.91
N LYS A 85 12.31 2.87 13.85
CA LYS A 85 11.11 3.66 13.60
C LYS A 85 11.48 5.15 13.64
N ILE A 86 11.28 5.86 12.53
CA ILE A 86 11.58 7.28 12.43
C ILE A 86 10.33 8.17 12.42
N ALA A 87 9.16 7.60 12.15
CA ALA A 87 7.91 8.35 12.20
C ALA A 87 6.73 7.43 12.40
N ASP A 88 5.66 7.95 13.00
CA ASP A 88 4.40 7.26 13.21
C ASP A 88 3.31 8.33 13.35
N GLY A 89 2.36 8.36 12.44
CA GLY A 89 1.30 9.35 12.48
C GLY A 89 0.43 9.32 11.23
N THR A 90 -0.33 10.40 11.06
CA THR A 90 -1.15 10.58 9.84
C THR A 90 -0.23 10.84 8.65
N PRO A 91 -0.71 10.62 7.41
CA PRO A 91 0.06 10.99 6.21
C PRO A 91 0.55 12.44 6.26
N ALA A 92 -0.30 13.37 6.69
CA ALA A 92 0.08 14.79 6.77
C ALA A 92 1.22 15.04 7.75
N GLU A 93 1.22 14.36 8.90
CA GLU A 93 2.29 14.47 9.90
C GLU A 93 3.60 13.86 9.39
N VAL A 94 3.51 12.70 8.75
CA VAL A 94 4.68 11.96 8.28
C VAL A 94 5.43 12.72 7.18
N VAL A 95 4.72 13.35 6.25
CA VAL A 95 5.38 14.09 5.15
C VAL A 95 6.10 15.35 5.64
N ARG A 96 5.80 15.81 6.84
CA ARG A 96 6.49 16.96 7.47
C ARG A 96 7.70 16.55 8.28
N ASN A 97 7.89 15.27 8.53
CA ASN A 97 9.03 14.78 9.31
C ASN A 97 10.32 14.89 8.49
N ALA A 98 11.30 15.61 9.00
CA ALA A 98 12.56 15.86 8.29
C ALA A 98 13.33 14.57 7.98
N GLU A 99 13.33 13.61 8.88
CA GLU A 99 14.01 12.32 8.66
C GLU A 99 13.34 11.52 7.54
N VAL A 100 12.01 11.56 7.45
CA VAL A 100 11.24 10.89 6.39
C VAL A 100 11.52 11.53 5.04
N VAL A 101 11.52 12.86 4.98
CA VAL A 101 11.82 13.60 3.75
C VAL A 101 13.21 13.24 3.24
N GLU A 102 14.19 13.23 4.14
CA GLU A 102 15.58 12.90 3.79
C GLU A 102 15.71 11.45 3.31
N ALA A 103 15.07 10.50 4.00
CA ALA A 103 15.24 9.08 3.74
C ALA A 103 14.44 8.58 2.52
N TYR A 104 13.25 9.11 2.28
CA TYR A 104 12.31 8.55 1.31
C TYR A 104 11.71 9.53 0.32
N LEU A 105 11.44 10.76 0.73
CA LEU A 105 10.64 11.70 -0.06
C LEU A 105 11.48 12.73 -0.84
N GLY A 106 12.73 12.93 -0.49
CA GLY A 106 13.57 13.95 -1.11
C GLY A 106 13.63 13.82 -2.63
N ASP A 107 13.99 12.64 -3.12
CA ASP A 107 14.13 12.37 -4.55
C ASP A 107 12.77 12.40 -5.26
N GLU A 108 11.74 11.87 -4.63
CA GLU A 108 10.39 11.85 -5.20
C GLU A 108 9.82 13.25 -5.32
N MET A 109 10.04 14.09 -4.33
CA MET A 109 9.58 15.48 -4.33
C MET A 109 10.34 16.31 -5.37
N GLU A 110 11.62 16.08 -5.54
CA GLU A 110 12.43 16.74 -6.57
C GLU A 110 11.97 16.32 -7.97
N ALA A 111 11.66 15.04 -8.16
CA ALA A 111 11.17 14.53 -9.43
C ALA A 111 9.77 15.08 -9.77
N ALA A 112 8.95 15.35 -8.77
CA ALA A 112 7.61 15.91 -8.95
C ALA A 112 7.62 17.43 -9.14
N GLY A 113 8.68 18.07 -8.71
CA GLY A 113 8.85 19.52 -8.82
C GLY A 113 9.38 19.92 -10.15
#